data_71f21bf3cad377c4fc3092762c8b6464
#
_entry.id   71f21bf3cad377c4fc3092762c8b6464
#
_cell.length_a   1.000
_cell.length_b   1.000
_cell.length_c   1.000
_cell.angle_alpha   90.00
_cell.angle_beta   90.00
_cell.angle_gamma   90.00
#
_symmetry.space_group_name_H-M   'P 1'
#
loop_
_entity.id
_entity.type
_entity.pdbx_description
1 polymer ?
#
loop_
_entity_poly.entity_id
_entity_poly.type
_entity_poly.pdbx_seq_one_letter_code
_entity_poly.pdbx_strand_id
1 'polypeptide(L)'
;MENLQTLKTEWDLSHLEEGKSFEEKREEWEDATQRFVQKWKNKKDYLENPAILKEALDDYEKWSELYGPSSDEFSSPSSSDEVYYFWLKTQIDQNNPDLKAKFNKIEELGRELGNSISFFKINLSQISFKKQEEFLDSPELGKYKHFLKRIFQRTKHMLGEKGEEIISLKSSSSYSYWEKMVSGFLSKEEREVLDEDGNLIKAPIEKLLSLIRNKNKKIRDYAAKAFNDILNKYVDVAESEINAILENKKADDKLRGFPRPDSERHLSDDIKTDTVDSLVKTVTKRFYISREFYKLRAKLIKQDKLEYHERSVDYGAIDKNYSYEDSIKLIDKVFRELDSKFSELLDIFVNNGLVDVYTKKGKRSGAFCVHISKSQPTYIMLNHTNKLKDVTTFAHELGHGINNELAKRQHSLYFDTSTATAEVASTFMEDFVLQELMKNADDELKLSLIIAKLDDDISSIIRQIAGYNFEKELHEKFREKGFLSKDEIGKLFLKHMGSYLGDYVELSPGSENWWVYWHHMRLYFYVYSYASGLLISKALQRKVKENPKFIEKVKNFLSMGISKSPEEMFRDMGVELN
;
A
#
# COMPACT_ATOMS: atom_id res chain seq x y z
N MET A 1 -14.62 28.17 -5.27
CA MET A 1 -15.42 27.28 -6.15
C MET A 1 -16.66 28.01 -6.65
N GLU A 2 -16.55 28.75 -7.75
CA GLU A 2 -17.69 29.39 -8.42
C GLU A 2 -18.34 28.49 -9.50
N ASN A 3 -17.79 27.29 -9.78
CA ASN A 3 -18.29 26.42 -10.85
C ASN A 3 -18.35 24.94 -10.42
N LEU A 4 -19.30 24.59 -9.53
CA LEU A 4 -19.70 23.19 -9.30
C LEU A 4 -20.55 22.61 -10.46
N GLN A 5 -20.75 23.38 -11.56
CA GLN A 5 -21.62 23.01 -12.69
C GLN A 5 -21.06 21.89 -13.60
N THR A 6 -19.81 21.39 -13.35
CA THR A 6 -19.17 20.41 -14.22
C THR A 6 -18.49 19.27 -13.46
N LEU A 7 -18.95 18.94 -12.24
CA LEU A 7 -18.39 17.80 -11.49
C LEU A 7 -18.52 16.51 -12.30
N LYS A 8 -17.38 15.94 -12.65
CA LYS A 8 -17.33 14.61 -13.26
C LYS A 8 -17.29 13.55 -12.13
N THR A 9 -18.18 12.58 -12.22
CA THR A 9 -18.31 11.51 -11.22
C THR A 9 -17.84 10.14 -11.73
N GLU A 10 -17.37 10.10 -12.96
CA GLU A 10 -16.76 8.94 -13.60
C GLU A 10 -15.42 9.33 -14.20
N TRP A 11 -14.52 8.37 -14.32
CA TRP A 11 -13.22 8.61 -14.94
C TRP A 11 -13.35 9.05 -16.40
N ASP A 12 -12.66 10.13 -16.70
CA ASP A 12 -12.36 10.52 -18.08
C ASP A 12 -11.00 9.94 -18.46
N LEU A 13 -11.00 8.88 -19.23
CA LEU A 13 -9.79 8.19 -19.67
C LEU A 13 -9.28 8.70 -21.03
N SER A 14 -9.95 9.71 -21.64
CA SER A 14 -9.55 10.29 -22.92
C SER A 14 -8.12 10.83 -22.92
N HIS A 15 -7.63 11.28 -21.76
CA HIS A 15 -6.23 11.72 -21.60
C HIS A 15 -5.19 10.63 -21.95
N LEU A 16 -5.55 9.35 -21.78
CA LEU A 16 -4.67 8.22 -22.13
C LEU A 16 -4.76 7.86 -23.63
N GLU A 17 -5.80 8.35 -24.33
CA GLU A 17 -6.05 8.14 -25.76
C GLU A 17 -5.63 9.33 -26.63
N GLU A 18 -5.23 10.45 -26.00
CA GLU A 18 -4.88 11.68 -26.72
C GLU A 18 -3.67 11.52 -27.67
N GLY A 19 -3.75 12.20 -28.79
CA GLY A 19 -2.66 12.38 -29.76
C GLY A 19 -2.51 11.25 -30.76
N LYS A 20 -2.31 10.01 -30.29
CA LYS A 20 -2.05 8.82 -31.13
C LYS A 20 -2.91 7.67 -30.73
N SER A 21 -3.22 6.76 -31.68
CA SER A 21 -3.88 5.49 -31.38
C SER A 21 -3.01 4.62 -30.45
N PHE A 22 -3.62 3.70 -29.70
CA PHE A 22 -2.86 2.74 -28.89
C PHE A 22 -1.91 1.87 -29.71
N GLU A 23 -2.24 1.61 -30.95
CA GLU A 23 -1.35 0.86 -31.87
C GLU A 23 -0.07 1.66 -32.18
N GLU A 24 -0.20 2.94 -32.54
CA GLU A 24 0.94 3.83 -32.76
C GLU A 24 1.77 4.01 -31.48
N LYS A 25 1.13 4.18 -30.30
CA LYS A 25 1.84 4.30 -29.01
C LYS A 25 2.58 3.00 -28.65
N ARG A 26 2.05 1.85 -29.04
CA ARG A 26 2.69 0.54 -28.84
C ARG A 26 3.92 0.39 -29.71
N GLU A 27 3.83 0.73 -31.01
CA GLU A 27 4.97 0.74 -31.92
C GLU A 27 6.09 1.66 -31.41
N GLU A 28 5.74 2.84 -30.91
CA GLU A 28 6.70 3.76 -30.31
C GLU A 28 7.38 3.21 -29.06
N TRP A 29 6.65 2.49 -28.24
CA TRP A 29 7.19 1.80 -27.06
C TRP A 29 8.19 0.70 -27.43
N GLU A 30 7.83 -0.15 -28.37
CA GLU A 30 8.72 -1.18 -28.93
C GLU A 30 9.99 -0.54 -29.54
N ASP A 31 9.83 0.47 -30.38
CA ASP A 31 10.94 1.20 -30.99
C ASP A 31 11.85 1.90 -29.99
N ALA A 32 11.28 2.57 -28.98
CA ALA A 32 12.07 3.23 -27.94
C ALA A 32 12.89 2.20 -27.14
N THR A 33 12.25 1.05 -26.83
CA THR A 33 12.90 -0.05 -26.13
C THR A 33 14.03 -0.65 -26.97
N GLN A 34 13.77 -0.93 -28.25
CA GLN A 34 14.79 -1.46 -29.17
C GLN A 34 15.96 -0.49 -29.34
N ARG A 35 15.72 0.81 -29.52
CA ARG A 35 16.78 1.83 -29.61
C ARG A 35 17.69 1.84 -28.38
N PHE A 36 17.10 1.76 -27.18
CA PHE A 36 17.87 1.69 -25.93
C PHE A 36 18.73 0.41 -25.88
N VAL A 37 18.13 -0.74 -26.19
CA VAL A 37 18.83 -2.04 -26.21
C VAL A 37 19.97 -2.05 -27.22
N GLN A 38 19.74 -1.60 -28.46
CA GLN A 38 20.77 -1.53 -29.50
C GLN A 38 21.93 -0.62 -29.12
N LYS A 39 21.63 0.52 -28.48
CA LYS A 39 22.67 1.49 -28.08
C LYS A 39 23.52 0.99 -26.92
N TRP A 40 22.93 0.31 -25.91
CA TRP A 40 23.59 0.09 -24.63
C TRP A 40 23.87 -1.38 -24.27
N LYS A 41 23.15 -2.36 -24.80
CA LYS A 41 23.27 -3.76 -24.35
C LYS A 41 24.68 -4.34 -24.52
N ASN A 42 25.32 -4.05 -25.65
CA ASN A 42 26.65 -4.56 -25.98
C ASN A 42 27.79 -3.59 -25.63
N LYS A 43 27.50 -2.35 -25.24
CA LYS A 43 28.49 -1.40 -24.74
C LYS A 43 28.77 -1.69 -23.26
N LYS A 44 30.03 -1.58 -22.86
CA LYS A 44 30.44 -1.74 -21.46
C LYS A 44 31.22 -0.50 -20.95
N ASP A 45 31.51 0.46 -21.79
CA ASP A 45 32.24 1.69 -21.48
C ASP A 45 31.51 2.57 -20.45
N TYR A 46 30.18 2.54 -20.41
CA TYR A 46 29.40 3.23 -19.38
C TYR A 46 29.60 2.65 -17.96
N LEU A 47 30.14 1.42 -17.83
CA LEU A 47 30.48 0.83 -16.55
C LEU A 47 31.84 1.29 -16.02
N GLU A 48 32.62 2.00 -16.87
CA GLU A 48 33.97 2.45 -16.55
C GLU A 48 34.14 3.97 -16.52
N ASN A 49 33.25 4.73 -17.22
CA ASN A 49 33.37 6.15 -17.40
C ASN A 49 32.11 6.91 -16.93
N PRO A 50 32.22 7.84 -15.94
CA PRO A 50 31.07 8.58 -15.39
C PRO A 50 30.31 9.41 -16.45
N ALA A 51 30.97 10.02 -17.43
CA ALA A 51 30.31 10.81 -18.45
C ALA A 51 29.48 9.94 -19.40
N ILE A 52 29.99 8.75 -19.77
CA ILE A 52 29.25 7.80 -20.60
C ILE A 52 28.10 7.19 -19.80
N LEU A 53 28.29 6.89 -18.48
CA LEU A 53 27.22 6.44 -17.62
C LEU A 53 26.12 7.49 -17.49
N LYS A 54 26.48 8.78 -17.40
CA LYS A 54 25.49 9.86 -17.39
C LYS A 54 24.62 9.83 -18.64
N GLU A 55 25.23 9.68 -19.83
CA GLU A 55 24.49 9.58 -21.10
C GLU A 55 23.52 8.38 -21.10
N ALA A 56 24.00 7.23 -20.63
CA ALA A 56 23.16 6.02 -20.53
C ALA A 56 22.00 6.20 -19.54
N LEU A 57 22.23 6.87 -18.42
CA LEU A 57 21.19 7.19 -17.43
C LEU A 57 20.20 8.23 -17.95
N ASP A 58 20.67 9.24 -18.71
CA ASP A 58 19.79 10.22 -19.36
C ASP A 58 18.85 9.54 -20.38
N ASP A 59 19.35 8.57 -21.15
CA ASP A 59 18.53 7.77 -22.09
C ASP A 59 17.56 6.84 -21.34
N TYR A 60 18.04 6.20 -20.26
CA TYR A 60 17.20 5.34 -19.42
C TYR A 60 16.08 6.14 -18.73
N GLU A 61 16.38 7.34 -18.24
CA GLU A 61 15.39 8.23 -17.62
C GLU A 61 14.30 8.65 -18.61
N LYS A 62 14.68 9.02 -19.87
CA LYS A 62 13.71 9.35 -20.92
C LYS A 62 12.79 8.18 -21.24
N TRP A 63 13.35 6.97 -21.32
CA TRP A 63 12.55 5.77 -21.52
C TRP A 63 11.63 5.53 -20.31
N SER A 64 12.17 5.65 -19.10
CA SER A 64 11.42 5.45 -17.85
C SER A 64 10.29 6.46 -17.63
N GLU A 65 10.42 7.68 -18.16
CA GLU A 65 9.38 8.72 -18.05
C GLU A 65 8.08 8.30 -18.74
N LEU A 66 8.18 7.57 -19.85
CA LEU A 66 7.04 7.13 -20.66
C LEU A 66 6.62 5.69 -20.35
N TYR A 67 7.58 4.83 -20.08
CA TYR A 67 7.39 3.36 -20.05
C TYR A 67 7.99 2.70 -18.81
N GLY A 68 8.48 3.46 -17.87
CA GLY A 68 9.11 2.93 -16.66
C GLY A 68 8.17 2.09 -15.83
N PRO A 69 8.70 1.10 -15.09
CA PRO A 69 7.93 0.37 -14.13
C PRO A 69 7.49 1.28 -12.98
N SER A 70 6.32 1.00 -12.44
CA SER A 70 5.79 1.67 -11.24
C SER A 70 6.53 1.29 -9.94
N SER A 71 7.58 0.47 -10.01
CA SER A 71 8.36 0.05 -8.85
C SER A 71 9.84 -0.10 -9.20
N ASP A 72 10.69 -0.02 -8.17
CA ASP A 72 12.14 -0.23 -8.29
C ASP A 72 12.57 -1.70 -8.44
N GLU A 73 11.64 -2.63 -8.46
CA GLU A 73 11.95 -4.04 -8.62
C GLU A 73 12.60 -4.32 -9.99
N PHE A 74 13.60 -5.19 -10.01
CA PHE A 74 14.35 -5.48 -11.24
C PHE A 74 13.49 -6.14 -12.32
N SER A 75 12.45 -6.85 -11.91
CA SER A 75 11.55 -7.62 -12.78
C SER A 75 10.17 -6.99 -12.96
N SER A 76 9.99 -5.74 -12.54
CA SER A 76 8.70 -5.07 -12.73
C SER A 76 8.39 -4.86 -14.20
N PRO A 77 7.15 -5.15 -14.65
CA PRO A 77 6.77 -4.91 -16.03
C PRO A 77 6.86 -3.41 -16.36
N SER A 78 7.32 -3.07 -17.54
CA SER A 78 7.15 -1.73 -18.07
C SER A 78 5.68 -1.49 -18.43
N SER A 79 5.28 -0.23 -18.51
CA SER A 79 3.89 0.16 -18.70
C SER A 79 3.76 1.20 -19.81
N SER A 80 2.55 1.37 -20.32
CA SER A 80 2.19 2.38 -21.32
C SER A 80 0.79 2.93 -21.02
N ASP A 81 0.36 3.95 -21.75
CA ASP A 81 -1.01 4.47 -21.65
C ASP A 81 -2.06 3.38 -21.87
N GLU A 82 -1.80 2.45 -22.81
CA GLU A 82 -2.70 1.34 -23.10
C GLU A 82 -2.80 0.36 -21.93
N VAL A 83 -1.68 0.00 -21.30
CA VAL A 83 -1.66 -0.85 -20.09
C VAL A 83 -2.49 -0.20 -18.99
N TYR A 84 -2.25 1.09 -18.74
CA TYR A 84 -2.94 1.84 -17.70
C TYR A 84 -4.44 1.96 -17.98
N TYR A 85 -4.81 2.30 -19.22
CA TYR A 85 -6.21 2.39 -19.66
C TYR A 85 -6.98 1.09 -19.43
N PHE A 86 -6.47 -0.05 -19.92
CA PHE A 86 -7.16 -1.33 -19.75
C PHE A 86 -7.15 -1.80 -18.30
N TRP A 87 -6.11 -1.53 -17.54
CA TRP A 87 -6.10 -1.80 -16.11
C TRP A 87 -7.23 -1.03 -15.40
N LEU A 88 -7.35 0.29 -15.62
CA LEU A 88 -8.43 1.12 -15.06
C LEU A 88 -9.81 0.60 -15.46
N LYS A 89 -10.00 0.23 -16.73
CA LYS A 89 -11.26 -0.37 -17.21
C LYS A 89 -11.60 -1.66 -16.48
N THR A 90 -10.62 -2.51 -16.17
CA THR A 90 -10.86 -3.74 -15.39
C THR A 90 -11.26 -3.45 -13.95
N GLN A 91 -10.87 -2.31 -13.36
CA GLN A 91 -11.30 -1.93 -12.01
C GLN A 91 -12.77 -1.50 -11.98
N ILE A 92 -13.27 -0.91 -13.06
CA ILE A 92 -14.66 -0.47 -13.19
C ILE A 92 -15.60 -1.63 -13.54
N ASP A 93 -15.11 -2.63 -14.28
CA ASP A 93 -15.88 -3.84 -14.63
C ASP A 93 -15.00 -5.10 -14.55
N GLN A 94 -14.92 -5.64 -13.32
CA GLN A 94 -14.19 -6.88 -13.04
C GLN A 94 -14.86 -8.13 -13.63
N ASN A 95 -16.08 -8.03 -14.15
CA ASN A 95 -16.81 -9.17 -14.72
C ASN A 95 -16.63 -9.31 -16.24
N ASN A 96 -15.99 -8.33 -16.88
CA ASN A 96 -15.81 -8.30 -18.32
C ASN A 96 -14.59 -9.14 -18.78
N PRO A 97 -14.79 -10.32 -19.40
CA PRO A 97 -13.68 -11.18 -19.81
C PRO A 97 -12.85 -10.58 -20.95
N ASP A 98 -13.45 -9.77 -21.82
CA ASP A 98 -12.75 -9.18 -22.96
C ASP A 98 -11.77 -8.09 -22.50
N LEU A 99 -12.16 -7.29 -21.49
CA LEU A 99 -11.25 -6.31 -20.89
C LEU A 99 -10.06 -6.99 -20.19
N LYS A 100 -10.32 -8.09 -19.46
CA LYS A 100 -9.26 -8.88 -18.82
C LYS A 100 -8.30 -9.49 -19.85
N ALA A 101 -8.83 -10.04 -20.93
CA ALA A 101 -8.01 -10.63 -21.99
C ALA A 101 -7.12 -9.58 -22.68
N LYS A 102 -7.68 -8.39 -22.97
CA LYS A 102 -6.92 -7.27 -23.56
C LYS A 102 -5.84 -6.79 -22.59
N PHE A 103 -6.18 -6.57 -21.33
CA PHE A 103 -5.21 -6.16 -20.30
C PHE A 103 -4.06 -7.18 -20.18
N ASN A 104 -4.38 -8.47 -20.03
CA ASN A 104 -3.36 -9.51 -19.88
C ASN A 104 -2.41 -9.56 -21.07
N LYS A 105 -2.94 -9.40 -22.30
CA LYS A 105 -2.12 -9.42 -23.51
C LYS A 105 -1.15 -8.25 -23.60
N ILE A 106 -1.61 -7.05 -23.27
CA ILE A 106 -0.73 -5.88 -23.33
C ILE A 106 0.25 -5.83 -22.14
N GLU A 107 -0.14 -6.35 -20.97
CA GLU A 107 0.74 -6.52 -19.82
C GLU A 107 1.85 -7.55 -20.12
N GLU A 108 1.56 -8.61 -20.89
CA GLU A 108 2.57 -9.57 -21.36
C GLU A 108 3.64 -8.88 -22.22
N LEU A 109 3.23 -8.04 -23.17
CA LEU A 109 4.16 -7.21 -23.94
C LEU A 109 5.00 -6.30 -23.02
N GLY A 110 4.38 -5.68 -22.03
CA GLY A 110 5.07 -4.85 -21.03
C GLY A 110 6.15 -5.62 -20.27
N ARG A 111 5.88 -6.88 -19.92
CA ARG A 111 6.89 -7.77 -19.30
C ARG A 111 8.04 -8.10 -20.25
N GLU A 112 7.76 -8.39 -21.50
CA GLU A 112 8.79 -8.70 -22.50
C GLU A 112 9.71 -7.50 -22.76
N LEU A 113 9.13 -6.32 -22.93
CA LEU A 113 9.89 -5.08 -23.14
C LEU A 113 10.69 -4.69 -21.89
N GLY A 114 10.11 -4.80 -20.70
CA GLY A 114 10.78 -4.58 -19.42
C GLY A 114 11.96 -5.53 -19.22
N ASN A 115 11.77 -6.82 -19.52
CA ASN A 115 12.83 -7.82 -19.45
C ASN A 115 13.99 -7.50 -20.41
N SER A 116 13.69 -7.01 -21.61
CA SER A 116 14.74 -6.68 -22.59
C SER A 116 15.64 -5.49 -22.15
N ILE A 117 15.15 -4.60 -21.25
CA ILE A 117 15.91 -3.48 -20.66
C ILE A 117 16.58 -3.85 -19.33
N SER A 118 16.18 -4.93 -18.67
CA SER A 118 16.66 -5.31 -17.34
C SER A 118 18.20 -5.45 -17.25
N PHE A 119 18.86 -5.78 -18.38
CA PHE A 119 20.32 -5.86 -18.46
C PHE A 119 21.00 -4.59 -17.93
N PHE A 120 20.38 -3.41 -18.08
CA PHE A 120 20.99 -2.14 -17.69
C PHE A 120 21.19 -2.07 -16.16
N LYS A 121 20.13 -2.29 -15.38
CA LYS A 121 20.23 -2.35 -13.92
C LYS A 121 21.14 -3.48 -13.46
N ILE A 122 21.05 -4.66 -14.10
CA ILE A 122 21.90 -5.82 -13.79
C ILE A 122 23.38 -5.47 -14.02
N ASN A 123 23.74 -4.88 -15.15
CA ASN A 123 25.11 -4.48 -15.41
C ASN A 123 25.60 -3.41 -14.41
N LEU A 124 24.79 -2.41 -14.09
CA LEU A 124 25.13 -1.41 -13.07
C LEU A 124 25.42 -2.06 -11.72
N SER A 125 24.66 -3.09 -11.32
CA SER A 125 24.88 -3.80 -10.07
C SER A 125 26.19 -4.61 -10.06
N GLN A 126 26.78 -4.93 -11.20
CA GLN A 126 28.03 -5.67 -11.32
C GLN A 126 29.28 -4.77 -11.30
N ILE A 127 29.13 -3.46 -11.23
CA ILE A 127 30.23 -2.51 -11.11
C ILE A 127 31.04 -2.81 -9.82
N SER A 128 32.37 -2.85 -9.93
CA SER A 128 33.25 -3.11 -8.79
C SER A 128 33.09 -2.08 -7.68
N PHE A 129 33.25 -2.48 -6.43
CA PHE A 129 33.10 -1.60 -5.26
C PHE A 129 33.91 -0.29 -5.37
N LYS A 130 35.16 -0.38 -5.83
CA LYS A 130 36.03 0.78 -6.04
C LYS A 130 35.42 1.76 -7.07
N LYS A 131 34.86 1.25 -8.14
CA LYS A 131 34.19 2.07 -9.17
C LYS A 131 32.86 2.63 -8.69
N GLN A 132 32.12 1.91 -7.85
CA GLN A 132 30.89 2.43 -7.23
C GLN A 132 31.17 3.68 -6.41
N GLU A 133 32.25 3.70 -5.61
CA GLU A 133 32.67 4.88 -4.86
C GLU A 133 33.04 6.04 -5.80
N GLU A 134 33.86 5.77 -6.83
CA GLU A 134 34.21 6.76 -7.85
C GLU A 134 32.98 7.38 -8.51
N PHE A 135 31.99 6.57 -8.87
CA PHE A 135 30.76 7.03 -9.51
C PHE A 135 29.88 7.84 -8.57
N LEU A 136 29.75 7.44 -7.32
CA LEU A 136 28.99 8.17 -6.31
C LEU A 136 29.61 9.52 -5.95
N ASP A 137 30.92 9.68 -6.13
CA ASP A 137 31.64 10.93 -5.86
C ASP A 137 31.79 11.81 -7.11
N SER A 138 31.40 11.29 -8.30
CA SER A 138 31.47 12.06 -9.54
C SER A 138 30.41 13.18 -9.57
N PRO A 139 30.80 14.46 -9.78
CA PRO A 139 29.85 15.57 -9.92
C PRO A 139 28.89 15.38 -11.12
N GLU A 140 29.32 14.71 -12.17
CA GLU A 140 28.54 14.47 -13.39
C GLU A 140 27.33 13.58 -13.11
N LEU A 141 27.44 12.66 -12.12
CA LEU A 141 26.41 11.71 -11.72
C LEU A 141 25.56 12.21 -10.52
N GLY A 142 25.78 13.43 -10.06
CA GLY A 142 25.10 14.00 -8.88
C GLY A 142 23.57 13.88 -8.95
N LYS A 143 22.98 14.08 -10.14
CA LYS A 143 21.55 13.89 -10.41
C LYS A 143 21.07 12.47 -10.11
N TYR A 144 21.90 11.47 -10.37
CA TYR A 144 21.57 10.04 -10.26
C TYR A 144 22.17 9.36 -9.03
N LYS A 145 22.81 10.14 -8.14
CA LYS A 145 23.57 9.60 -7.00
C LYS A 145 22.73 8.66 -6.13
N HIS A 146 21.51 9.04 -5.78
CA HIS A 146 20.66 8.20 -4.92
C HIS A 146 20.16 6.94 -5.65
N PHE A 147 19.80 7.05 -6.92
CA PHE A 147 19.41 5.90 -7.76
C PHE A 147 20.56 4.88 -7.87
N LEU A 148 21.77 5.34 -8.14
CA LEU A 148 22.96 4.48 -8.19
C LEU A 148 23.26 3.84 -6.82
N LYS A 149 23.18 4.62 -5.74
CA LYS A 149 23.35 4.12 -4.37
C LYS A 149 22.39 2.96 -4.06
N ARG A 150 21.12 3.07 -4.43
CA ARG A 150 20.12 2.00 -4.24
C ARG A 150 20.46 0.74 -5.06
N ILE A 151 20.89 0.90 -6.33
CA ILE A 151 21.34 -0.24 -7.14
C ILE A 151 22.56 -0.91 -6.51
N PHE A 152 23.55 -0.13 -6.09
CA PHE A 152 24.79 -0.64 -5.52
C PHE A 152 24.58 -1.35 -4.18
N GLN A 153 23.64 -0.90 -3.34
CA GLN A 153 23.26 -1.58 -2.11
C GLN A 153 22.69 -2.98 -2.36
N ARG A 154 22.00 -3.18 -3.49
CA ARG A 154 21.43 -4.48 -3.88
C ARG A 154 22.43 -5.43 -4.52
N THR A 155 23.58 -4.94 -4.99
CA THR A 155 24.61 -5.72 -5.74
C THR A 155 24.95 -7.04 -5.08
N LYS A 156 25.22 -7.04 -3.77
CA LYS A 156 25.64 -8.24 -3.02
C LYS A 156 24.54 -9.31 -2.87
N HIS A 157 23.30 -8.96 -3.20
CA HIS A 157 22.13 -9.83 -3.11
C HIS A 157 21.61 -10.26 -4.49
N MET A 158 22.28 -9.86 -5.57
CA MET A 158 21.90 -10.26 -6.91
C MET A 158 22.57 -11.57 -7.33
N LEU A 159 21.83 -12.38 -8.08
CA LEU A 159 22.26 -13.70 -8.53
C LEU A 159 22.95 -13.69 -9.92
N GLY A 160 23.07 -12.53 -10.53
CA GLY A 160 23.45 -12.40 -11.93
C GLY A 160 22.30 -12.72 -12.89
N GLU A 161 22.49 -12.38 -14.16
CA GLU A 161 21.41 -12.42 -15.17
C GLU A 161 20.67 -13.77 -15.24
N LYS A 162 21.43 -14.86 -15.29
CA LYS A 162 20.83 -16.22 -15.41
C LYS A 162 20.06 -16.62 -14.15
N GLY A 163 20.57 -16.28 -12.96
CA GLY A 163 19.90 -16.57 -11.70
C GLY A 163 18.60 -15.80 -11.54
N GLU A 164 18.62 -14.49 -11.86
CA GLU A 164 17.43 -13.64 -11.82
C GLU A 164 16.37 -14.10 -12.84
N GLU A 165 16.78 -14.47 -14.05
CA GLU A 165 15.89 -15.04 -15.08
C GLU A 165 15.17 -16.30 -14.57
N ILE A 166 15.91 -17.25 -13.98
CA ILE A 166 15.34 -18.51 -13.48
C ILE A 166 14.34 -18.23 -12.36
N ILE A 167 14.66 -17.36 -11.39
CA ILE A 167 13.74 -17.01 -10.30
C ILE A 167 12.50 -16.32 -10.86
N SER A 168 12.65 -15.37 -11.78
CA SER A 168 11.53 -14.69 -12.42
C SER A 168 10.58 -15.66 -13.13
N LEU A 169 11.12 -16.57 -13.95
CA LEU A 169 10.33 -17.58 -14.67
C LEU A 169 9.58 -18.53 -13.72
N LYS A 170 10.15 -18.82 -12.55
CA LYS A 170 9.56 -19.75 -11.57
C LYS A 170 8.64 -19.05 -10.57
N SER A 171 8.68 -17.73 -10.45
CA SER A 171 7.96 -16.97 -9.41
C SER A 171 6.45 -17.25 -9.39
N SER A 172 5.82 -17.40 -10.54
CA SER A 172 4.39 -17.71 -10.61
C SER A 172 4.03 -19.01 -9.91
N SER A 173 4.78 -20.10 -10.15
CA SER A 173 4.51 -21.42 -9.59
C SER A 173 5.05 -21.59 -8.16
N SER A 174 6.10 -20.89 -7.77
CA SER A 174 6.71 -21.00 -6.44
C SER A 174 6.11 -20.03 -5.41
N TYR A 175 5.49 -18.93 -5.86
CA TYR A 175 4.96 -17.91 -4.97
C TYR A 175 3.58 -17.39 -5.38
N SER A 176 3.41 -16.79 -6.57
CA SER A 176 2.20 -16.01 -6.90
C SER A 176 0.91 -16.83 -6.92
N TYR A 177 0.94 -18.09 -7.34
CA TYR A 177 -0.24 -18.95 -7.29
C TYR A 177 -0.59 -19.38 -5.87
N TRP A 178 0.41 -19.59 -5.02
CA TRP A 178 0.21 -19.89 -3.61
C TRP A 178 -0.37 -18.70 -2.88
N GLU A 179 0.22 -17.51 -3.06
CA GLU A 179 -0.21 -16.26 -2.43
C GLU A 179 -1.69 -15.97 -2.68
N LYS A 180 -2.20 -16.26 -3.88
CA LYS A 180 -3.60 -16.02 -4.27
C LYS A 180 -4.56 -17.16 -3.94
N MET A 181 -4.06 -18.33 -3.54
CA MET A 181 -4.86 -19.55 -3.46
C MET A 181 -5.96 -19.45 -2.41
N VAL A 182 -5.62 -19.18 -1.16
CA VAL A 182 -6.60 -19.13 -0.07
C VAL A 182 -7.59 -17.99 -0.28
N SER A 183 -7.13 -16.79 -0.65
CA SER A 183 -8.02 -15.65 -0.94
C SER A 183 -9.01 -15.97 -2.07
N GLY A 184 -8.56 -16.71 -3.10
CA GLY A 184 -9.41 -17.19 -4.18
C GLY A 184 -10.46 -18.21 -3.73
N PHE A 185 -10.20 -19.04 -2.72
CA PHE A 185 -11.22 -19.91 -2.12
C PHE A 185 -12.19 -19.13 -1.25
N LEU A 186 -11.67 -18.25 -0.39
CA LEU A 186 -12.48 -17.46 0.53
C LEU A 186 -13.47 -16.56 -0.21
N SER A 187 -13.07 -15.94 -1.33
CA SER A 187 -13.93 -15.05 -2.12
C SER A 187 -15.16 -15.73 -2.76
N LYS A 188 -15.20 -17.06 -2.80
CA LYS A 188 -16.32 -17.84 -3.33
C LYS A 188 -17.29 -18.31 -2.24
N GLU A 189 -16.95 -18.12 -0.97
CA GLU A 189 -17.74 -18.59 0.15
C GLU A 189 -18.88 -17.64 0.49
N GLU A 190 -20.03 -18.23 0.76
CA GLU A 190 -21.23 -17.56 1.26
C GLU A 190 -21.80 -18.37 2.43
N ARG A 191 -22.36 -17.66 3.41
CA ARG A 191 -23.05 -18.28 4.57
C ARG A 191 -24.38 -17.62 4.83
N GLU A 192 -25.31 -18.39 5.38
CA GLU A 192 -26.55 -17.84 5.91
C GLU A 192 -26.25 -17.07 7.20
N VAL A 193 -26.68 -15.81 7.26
CA VAL A 193 -26.48 -14.91 8.40
C VAL A 193 -27.66 -13.96 8.55
N LEU A 194 -27.73 -13.28 9.69
CA LEU A 194 -28.70 -12.21 9.92
C LEU A 194 -28.15 -10.90 9.32
N ASP A 195 -28.99 -10.20 8.52
CA ASP A 195 -28.71 -8.85 8.08
C ASP A 195 -28.90 -7.80 9.19
N GLU A 196 -28.76 -6.54 8.88
CA GLU A 196 -28.93 -5.43 9.81
C GLU A 196 -30.34 -5.35 10.41
N ASP A 197 -31.33 -5.82 9.70
CA ASP A 197 -32.77 -5.83 10.09
C ASP A 197 -33.15 -7.13 10.82
N GLY A 198 -32.22 -8.09 10.92
CA GLY A 198 -32.42 -9.39 11.56
C GLY A 198 -33.05 -10.44 10.65
N ASN A 199 -33.12 -10.24 9.35
CA ASN A 199 -33.59 -11.21 8.37
C ASN A 199 -32.47 -12.18 8.01
N LEU A 200 -32.83 -13.43 7.70
CA LEU A 200 -31.86 -14.43 7.24
C LEU A 200 -31.51 -14.18 5.77
N ILE A 201 -30.23 -13.93 5.49
CA ILE A 201 -29.70 -13.73 4.15
C ILE A 201 -28.51 -14.64 3.89
N LYS A 202 -28.19 -14.88 2.61
CA LYS A 202 -26.96 -15.51 2.19
C LYS A 202 -25.94 -14.42 1.86
N ALA A 203 -24.80 -14.40 2.56
CA ALA A 203 -23.83 -13.32 2.52
C ALA A 203 -22.42 -13.79 2.20
N PRO A 204 -21.66 -13.09 1.34
CA PRO A 204 -20.24 -13.32 1.09
C PRO A 204 -19.38 -12.84 2.27
N ILE A 205 -18.09 -13.20 2.24
CA ILE A 205 -17.17 -12.96 3.35
C ILE A 205 -17.03 -11.46 3.71
N GLU A 206 -17.04 -10.57 2.73
CA GLU A 206 -16.96 -9.11 2.95
C GLU A 206 -18.17 -8.60 3.74
N LYS A 207 -19.37 -9.13 3.45
CA LYS A 207 -20.57 -8.80 4.19
C LYS A 207 -20.52 -9.35 5.61
N LEU A 208 -19.96 -10.56 5.79
CA LEU A 208 -19.75 -11.13 7.14
C LEU A 208 -18.85 -10.22 7.98
N LEU A 209 -17.73 -9.74 7.42
CA LEU A 209 -16.82 -8.83 8.11
C LEU A 209 -17.47 -7.49 8.49
N SER A 210 -18.37 -6.97 7.63
CA SER A 210 -19.18 -5.80 7.96
C SER A 210 -20.15 -6.10 9.11
N LEU A 211 -20.86 -7.23 9.06
CA LEU A 211 -21.83 -7.63 10.09
C LEU A 211 -21.19 -7.96 11.45
N ILE A 212 -19.95 -8.44 11.47
CA ILE A 212 -19.15 -8.63 12.70
C ILE A 212 -18.98 -7.33 13.49
N ARG A 213 -19.02 -6.17 12.81
CA ARG A 213 -18.94 -4.85 13.45
C ARG A 213 -20.27 -4.32 13.94
N ASN A 214 -21.38 -5.01 13.67
CA ASN A 214 -22.72 -4.56 13.99
C ASN A 214 -22.92 -4.36 15.51
N LYS A 215 -23.64 -3.31 15.90
CA LYS A 215 -23.98 -2.98 17.29
C LYS A 215 -24.85 -4.04 17.95
N ASN A 216 -25.70 -4.71 17.18
CA ASN A 216 -26.54 -5.80 17.69
C ASN A 216 -25.70 -7.07 17.90
N LYS A 217 -25.57 -7.48 19.18
CA LYS A 217 -24.75 -8.65 19.54
C LYS A 217 -25.18 -9.92 18.80
N LYS A 218 -26.48 -10.16 18.66
CA LYS A 218 -26.98 -11.36 17.97
C LYS A 218 -26.52 -11.42 16.50
N ILE A 219 -26.54 -10.28 15.81
CA ILE A 219 -26.12 -10.20 14.40
C ILE A 219 -24.61 -10.44 14.29
N ARG A 220 -23.80 -9.73 15.09
CA ARG A 220 -22.34 -9.87 15.01
C ARG A 220 -21.82 -11.23 15.42
N ASP A 221 -22.43 -11.87 16.45
CA ASP A 221 -22.06 -13.22 16.90
C ASP A 221 -22.40 -14.26 15.82
N TYR A 222 -23.57 -14.11 15.17
CA TYR A 222 -23.97 -14.99 14.08
C TYR A 222 -23.01 -14.88 12.88
N ALA A 223 -22.63 -13.66 12.53
CA ALA A 223 -21.66 -13.39 11.47
C ALA A 223 -20.25 -13.91 11.83
N ALA A 224 -19.80 -13.74 13.09
CA ALA A 224 -18.51 -14.24 13.56
C ALA A 224 -18.45 -15.77 13.53
N LYS A 225 -19.53 -16.45 13.93
CA LYS A 225 -19.63 -17.91 13.84
C LYS A 225 -19.53 -18.39 12.39
N ALA A 226 -20.25 -17.74 11.47
CA ALA A 226 -20.23 -18.05 10.05
C ALA A 226 -18.83 -17.81 9.45
N PHE A 227 -18.15 -16.73 9.85
CA PHE A 227 -16.80 -16.43 9.44
C PHE A 227 -15.79 -17.47 9.93
N ASN A 228 -15.85 -17.84 11.22
CA ASN A 228 -15.01 -18.89 11.80
C ASN A 228 -15.22 -20.25 11.11
N ASP A 229 -16.46 -20.58 10.72
CA ASP A 229 -16.75 -21.79 9.97
C ASP A 229 -16.04 -21.82 8.61
N ILE A 230 -16.02 -20.69 7.90
CA ILE A 230 -15.27 -20.57 6.64
C ILE A 230 -13.76 -20.76 6.88
N LEU A 231 -13.20 -20.11 7.89
CA LEU A 231 -11.76 -20.24 8.18
C LEU A 231 -11.40 -21.68 8.54
N ASN A 232 -12.20 -22.34 9.36
CA ASN A 232 -12.01 -23.74 9.74
C ASN A 232 -12.07 -24.68 8.53
N LYS A 233 -12.93 -24.40 7.55
CA LYS A 233 -13.04 -25.17 6.31
C LYS A 233 -11.75 -25.15 5.50
N TYR A 234 -11.02 -24.03 5.51
CA TYR A 234 -9.83 -23.82 4.67
C TYR A 234 -8.50 -23.81 5.43
N VAL A 235 -8.50 -24.06 6.73
CA VAL A 235 -7.28 -23.98 7.56
C VAL A 235 -6.19 -24.96 7.12
N ASP A 236 -6.55 -26.18 6.66
CA ASP A 236 -5.59 -27.17 6.16
C ASP A 236 -4.99 -26.75 4.81
N VAL A 237 -5.79 -26.09 3.98
CA VAL A 237 -5.30 -25.51 2.71
C VAL A 237 -4.35 -24.34 3.00
N ALA A 238 -4.73 -23.49 3.95
CA ALA A 238 -3.91 -22.34 4.37
C ALA A 238 -2.60 -22.79 5.06
N GLU A 239 -2.61 -23.92 5.80
CA GLU A 239 -1.38 -24.52 6.35
C GLU A 239 -0.41 -24.87 5.22
N SER A 240 -0.89 -25.54 4.19
CA SER A 240 -0.08 -25.94 3.03
C SER A 240 0.44 -24.74 2.25
N GLU A 241 -0.44 -23.74 2.03
CA GLU A 241 -0.11 -22.48 1.35
C GLU A 241 1.00 -21.72 2.08
N ILE A 242 0.82 -21.47 3.39
CA ILE A 242 1.78 -20.66 4.14
C ILE A 242 3.14 -21.35 4.28
N ASN A 243 3.17 -22.68 4.46
CA ASN A 243 4.42 -23.43 4.49
C ASN A 243 5.16 -23.36 3.14
N ALA A 244 4.45 -23.40 2.00
CA ALA A 244 5.05 -23.23 0.68
C ALA A 244 5.64 -21.81 0.50
N ILE A 245 4.92 -20.78 0.93
CA ILE A 245 5.37 -19.37 0.91
C ILE A 245 6.60 -19.17 1.78
N LEU A 246 6.61 -19.73 3.01
CA LEU A 246 7.74 -19.65 3.93
C LEU A 246 8.98 -20.37 3.37
N GLU A 247 8.81 -21.53 2.73
CA GLU A 247 9.92 -22.25 2.09
C GLU A 247 10.49 -21.47 0.90
N ASN A 248 9.62 -20.90 0.05
CA ASN A 248 10.06 -20.04 -1.05
C ASN A 248 10.89 -18.86 -0.53
N LYS A 249 10.40 -18.14 0.47
CA LYS A 249 11.13 -17.00 1.07
C LYS A 249 12.46 -17.42 1.69
N LYS A 250 12.48 -18.55 2.39
CA LYS A 250 13.72 -19.10 2.97
C LYS A 250 14.75 -19.46 1.90
N ALA A 251 14.30 -20.05 0.78
CA ALA A 251 15.17 -20.39 -0.34
C ALA A 251 15.74 -19.15 -1.02
N ASP A 252 14.91 -18.14 -1.29
CA ASP A 252 15.32 -16.89 -1.89
C ASP A 252 16.31 -16.12 -1.00
N ASP A 253 16.03 -16.02 0.30
CA ASP A 253 16.94 -15.36 1.24
C ASP A 253 18.30 -16.06 1.31
N LYS A 254 18.31 -17.40 1.29
CA LYS A 254 19.56 -18.18 1.27
C LYS A 254 20.35 -17.95 -0.01
N LEU A 255 19.68 -17.97 -1.18
CA LEU A 255 20.32 -17.74 -2.48
C LEU A 255 20.91 -16.33 -2.56
N ARG A 256 20.19 -15.33 -2.07
CA ARG A 256 20.58 -13.92 -2.09
C ARG A 256 21.48 -13.51 -0.93
N GLY A 257 21.72 -14.40 0.04
CA GLY A 257 22.59 -14.12 1.20
C GLY A 257 21.99 -13.12 2.20
N PHE A 258 20.65 -13.06 2.34
CA PHE A 258 20.01 -12.26 3.37
C PHE A 258 20.12 -12.93 4.74
N PRO A 259 20.58 -12.20 5.79
CA PRO A 259 20.77 -12.79 7.11
C PRO A 259 19.49 -12.97 7.91
N ARG A 260 18.42 -12.21 7.59
CA ARG A 260 17.12 -12.19 8.29
C ARG A 260 16.00 -12.25 7.27
N PRO A 261 14.82 -12.77 7.64
CA PRO A 261 13.68 -12.87 6.72
C PRO A 261 13.11 -11.51 6.27
N ASP A 262 13.28 -10.46 7.08
CA ASP A 262 12.81 -9.09 6.83
C ASP A 262 13.86 -8.18 6.13
N SER A 263 15.10 -8.66 5.95
CA SER A 263 16.19 -7.84 5.39
C SER A 263 15.92 -7.33 3.98
N GLU A 264 15.34 -8.17 3.14
CA GLU A 264 14.98 -7.78 1.76
C GLU A 264 13.98 -6.63 1.74
N ARG A 265 12.94 -6.70 2.60
CA ARG A 265 11.94 -5.64 2.73
C ARG A 265 12.58 -4.31 3.15
N HIS A 266 13.44 -4.34 4.15
CA HIS A 266 14.11 -3.11 4.61
C HIS A 266 15.01 -2.52 3.53
N LEU A 267 15.72 -3.36 2.77
CA LEU A 267 16.53 -2.92 1.63
C LEU A 267 15.65 -2.34 0.50
N SER A 268 14.51 -2.97 0.21
CA SER A 268 13.57 -2.50 -0.80
C SER A 268 12.95 -1.15 -0.44
N ASP A 269 12.62 -0.95 0.83
CA ASP A 269 12.04 0.29 1.34
C ASP A 269 13.10 1.38 1.61
N ASP A 270 14.38 1.10 1.33
CA ASP A 270 15.52 1.99 1.57
C ASP A 270 15.60 2.50 3.03
N ILE A 271 15.32 1.61 3.98
CA ILE A 271 15.33 1.89 5.41
C ILE A 271 16.30 0.95 6.14
N LYS A 272 16.97 1.46 7.19
CA LYS A 272 17.86 0.62 7.98
C LYS A 272 17.07 -0.34 8.86
N THR A 273 17.58 -1.57 8.97
CA THR A 273 17.01 -2.59 9.85
C THR A 273 16.91 -2.11 11.31
N ASP A 274 17.93 -1.40 11.82
CA ASP A 274 17.93 -0.87 13.19
C ASP A 274 16.81 0.16 13.43
N THR A 275 16.45 0.94 12.40
CA THR A 275 15.34 1.89 12.46
C THR A 275 14.00 1.16 12.60
N VAL A 276 13.79 0.10 11.79
CA VAL A 276 12.58 -0.73 11.90
C VAL A 276 12.54 -1.47 13.24
N ASP A 277 13.65 -2.07 13.68
CA ASP A 277 13.73 -2.74 14.98
C ASP A 277 13.44 -1.77 16.14
N SER A 278 13.89 -0.52 16.07
CA SER A 278 13.59 0.54 17.05
C SER A 278 12.10 0.90 17.07
N LEU A 279 11.47 1.04 15.89
CA LEU A 279 10.03 1.26 15.76
C LEU A 279 9.24 0.10 16.40
N VAL A 280 9.52 -1.13 15.98
CA VAL A 280 8.85 -2.34 16.47
C VAL A 280 8.97 -2.46 17.99
N LYS A 281 10.18 -2.32 18.52
CA LYS A 281 10.47 -2.35 19.96
C LYS A 281 9.72 -1.25 20.73
N THR A 282 9.71 -0.03 20.18
CA THR A 282 9.09 1.13 20.82
C THR A 282 7.57 0.99 20.87
N VAL A 283 6.93 0.56 19.80
CA VAL A 283 5.47 0.32 19.76
C VAL A 283 5.09 -0.89 20.63
N THR A 284 5.85 -1.98 20.56
CA THR A 284 5.60 -3.17 21.40
C THR A 284 5.60 -2.84 22.90
N LYS A 285 6.54 -2.01 23.36
CA LYS A 285 6.56 -1.54 24.75
C LYS A 285 5.34 -0.70 25.15
N ARG A 286 4.59 -0.17 24.18
CA ARG A 286 3.40 0.67 24.38
C ARG A 286 2.08 -0.07 24.17
N PHE A 287 2.07 -1.38 24.03
CA PHE A 287 0.85 -2.18 23.90
C PHE A 287 -0.13 -2.01 25.08
N TYR A 288 0.33 -1.50 26.21
CA TYR A 288 -0.56 -1.12 27.32
C TYR A 288 -1.60 -0.07 26.92
N ILE A 289 -1.31 0.81 25.95
CA ILE A 289 -2.25 1.84 25.46
C ILE A 289 -3.48 1.19 24.84
N SER A 290 -3.30 0.17 24.00
CA SER A 290 -4.43 -0.56 23.41
C SER A 290 -5.23 -1.36 24.46
N ARG A 291 -4.57 -1.88 25.47
CA ARG A 291 -5.26 -2.59 26.58
C ARG A 291 -6.19 -1.64 27.35
N GLU A 292 -5.75 -0.44 27.64
CA GLU A 292 -6.61 0.60 28.26
C GLU A 292 -7.78 1.00 27.33
N PHE A 293 -7.53 1.09 26.02
CA PHE A 293 -8.59 1.33 25.05
C PHE A 293 -9.64 0.20 25.06
N TYR A 294 -9.22 -1.07 25.02
CA TYR A 294 -10.16 -2.20 25.04
C TYR A 294 -10.93 -2.29 26.36
N LYS A 295 -10.31 -1.92 27.48
CA LYS A 295 -11.00 -1.75 28.77
C LYS A 295 -12.11 -0.69 28.69
N LEU A 296 -11.81 0.47 28.10
CA LEU A 296 -12.80 1.52 27.87
C LEU A 296 -13.90 1.05 26.91
N ARG A 297 -13.52 0.39 25.82
CA ARG A 297 -14.46 -0.13 24.80
C ARG A 297 -15.44 -1.14 25.38
N ALA A 298 -14.96 -2.09 26.17
CA ALA A 298 -15.83 -3.06 26.87
C ALA A 298 -16.90 -2.34 27.70
N LYS A 299 -16.51 -1.32 28.48
CA LYS A 299 -17.46 -0.50 29.27
C LYS A 299 -18.46 0.24 28.38
N LEU A 300 -18.01 0.82 27.27
CA LEU A 300 -18.87 1.58 26.35
C LEU A 300 -19.96 0.71 25.72
N ILE A 301 -19.65 -0.55 25.38
CA ILE A 301 -20.64 -1.49 24.85
C ILE A 301 -21.31 -2.35 25.93
N LYS A 302 -21.09 -2.00 27.22
CA LYS A 302 -21.72 -2.62 28.40
C LYS A 302 -21.45 -4.12 28.52
N GLN A 303 -20.18 -4.51 28.34
CA GLN A 303 -19.69 -5.87 28.53
C GLN A 303 -18.51 -5.88 29.51
N ASP A 304 -18.37 -6.97 30.27
CA ASP A 304 -17.23 -7.18 31.15
C ASP A 304 -15.95 -7.48 30.36
N LYS A 305 -16.08 -8.27 29.30
CA LYS A 305 -15.05 -8.60 28.33
C LYS A 305 -15.62 -8.62 26.92
N LEU A 306 -14.80 -8.25 25.95
CA LEU A 306 -15.09 -8.41 24.52
C LEU A 306 -14.66 -9.80 24.06
N GLU A 307 -15.41 -10.44 23.20
CA GLU A 307 -14.91 -11.55 22.41
C GLU A 307 -13.97 -11.06 21.31
N TYR A 308 -13.09 -11.92 20.79
CA TYR A 308 -12.08 -11.52 19.79
C TYR A 308 -12.69 -10.79 18.57
N HIS A 309 -13.84 -11.23 18.11
CA HIS A 309 -14.55 -10.60 16.99
C HIS A 309 -15.16 -9.23 17.34
N GLU A 310 -15.41 -8.95 18.63
CA GLU A 310 -16.01 -7.70 19.10
C GLU A 310 -15.02 -6.53 19.25
N ARG A 311 -13.73 -6.77 19.01
CA ARG A 311 -12.68 -5.75 19.19
C ARG A 311 -12.89 -4.47 18.36
N SER A 312 -13.62 -4.55 17.23
CA SER A 312 -13.89 -3.44 16.32
C SER A 312 -15.37 -3.16 16.09
N VAL A 313 -16.22 -3.43 17.09
CA VAL A 313 -17.67 -3.13 17.03
C VAL A 313 -17.89 -1.63 16.87
N ASP A 314 -18.76 -1.23 15.95
CA ASP A 314 -19.08 0.19 15.74
C ASP A 314 -19.76 0.79 16.97
N TYR A 315 -19.34 1.98 17.38
CA TYR A 315 -19.89 2.71 18.53
C TYR A 315 -20.64 3.96 18.10
N GLY A 316 -21.78 4.23 18.75
CA GLY A 316 -22.60 5.42 18.50
C GLY A 316 -23.32 5.41 17.14
N ALA A 317 -24.11 6.40 16.84
CA ALA A 317 -24.78 6.57 15.55
C ALA A 317 -24.01 7.61 14.71
N ILE A 318 -23.50 7.18 13.56
CA ILE A 318 -22.88 8.08 12.58
C ILE A 318 -23.81 8.11 11.35
N ASP A 319 -25.09 8.52 11.57
CA ASP A 319 -26.14 8.47 10.55
C ASP A 319 -26.23 9.76 9.70
N LYS A 320 -25.25 10.66 9.83
CA LYS A 320 -25.25 11.89 9.04
C LYS A 320 -24.85 11.59 7.61
N ASN A 321 -25.74 11.97 6.68
CA ASN A 321 -25.49 11.85 5.26
C ASN A 321 -24.60 13.00 4.77
N TYR A 322 -23.62 12.66 3.94
CA TYR A 322 -22.75 13.58 3.20
C TYR A 322 -22.78 13.23 1.73
N SER A 323 -23.38 14.07 0.92
CA SER A 323 -23.28 13.92 -0.54
C SER A 323 -21.82 14.06 -1.00
N TYR A 324 -21.53 13.64 -2.22
CA TYR A 324 -20.21 13.87 -2.80
C TYR A 324 -19.84 15.35 -2.84
N GLU A 325 -20.81 16.21 -3.19
CA GLU A 325 -20.63 17.68 -3.19
C GLU A 325 -20.35 18.24 -1.79
N ASP A 326 -21.04 17.75 -0.75
CA ASP A 326 -20.77 18.16 0.64
C ASP A 326 -19.39 17.72 1.09
N SER A 327 -18.96 16.53 0.66
CA SER A 327 -17.61 16.01 0.89
C SER A 327 -16.56 16.92 0.26
N ILE A 328 -16.74 17.31 -1.01
CA ILE A 328 -15.84 18.25 -1.70
C ILE A 328 -15.76 19.58 -0.98
N LYS A 329 -16.92 20.19 -0.62
CA LYS A 329 -16.96 21.49 0.07
C LYS A 329 -16.20 21.46 1.40
N LEU A 330 -16.37 20.39 2.16
CA LEU A 330 -15.70 20.23 3.44
C LEU A 330 -14.19 20.05 3.27
N ILE A 331 -13.79 19.19 2.35
CA ILE A 331 -12.38 18.91 2.07
C ILE A 331 -11.69 20.17 1.51
N ASP A 332 -12.33 20.88 0.58
CA ASP A 332 -11.80 22.14 0.03
C ASP A 332 -11.56 23.19 1.10
N LYS A 333 -12.50 23.34 2.03
CA LYS A 333 -12.33 24.25 3.17
C LYS A 333 -11.06 23.92 3.94
N VAL A 334 -10.87 22.65 4.31
CA VAL A 334 -9.71 22.18 5.08
C VAL A 334 -8.42 22.35 4.28
N PHE A 335 -8.43 21.97 3.02
CA PHE A 335 -7.24 22.03 2.17
C PHE A 335 -6.82 23.47 1.92
N ARG A 336 -7.76 24.40 1.71
CA ARG A 336 -7.51 25.84 1.56
C ARG A 336 -6.95 26.47 2.83
N GLU A 337 -7.42 26.03 4.00
CA GLU A 337 -6.87 26.47 5.30
C GLU A 337 -5.43 25.98 5.52
N LEU A 338 -5.08 24.80 5.00
CA LEU A 338 -3.74 24.23 5.06
C LEU A 338 -2.80 24.90 4.05
N ASP A 339 -3.18 24.88 2.77
CA ASP A 339 -2.43 25.48 1.67
C ASP A 339 -3.30 25.56 0.41
N SER A 340 -3.27 26.71 -0.30
CA SER A 340 -4.05 26.90 -1.54
C SER A 340 -3.74 25.87 -2.62
N LYS A 341 -2.49 25.34 -2.67
CA LYS A 341 -2.09 24.32 -3.64
C LYS A 341 -2.85 23.00 -3.48
N PHE A 342 -3.21 22.63 -2.26
CA PHE A 342 -4.02 21.42 -2.02
C PHE A 342 -5.46 21.60 -2.54
N SER A 343 -6.04 22.78 -2.36
CA SER A 343 -7.35 23.12 -2.94
C SER A 343 -7.32 23.16 -4.46
N GLU A 344 -6.27 23.73 -5.07
CA GLU A 344 -6.09 23.71 -6.54
C GLU A 344 -6.01 22.27 -7.09
N LEU A 345 -5.28 21.38 -6.41
CA LEU A 345 -5.18 19.98 -6.82
C LEU A 345 -6.52 19.25 -6.66
N LEU A 346 -7.26 19.49 -5.58
CA LEU A 346 -8.62 18.97 -5.42
C LEU A 346 -9.51 19.39 -6.61
N ASP A 347 -9.49 20.66 -6.99
CA ASP A 347 -10.26 21.17 -8.14
C ASP A 347 -9.89 20.45 -9.45
N ILE A 348 -8.60 20.15 -9.66
CA ILE A 348 -8.13 19.35 -10.80
C ILE A 348 -8.73 17.94 -10.78
N PHE A 349 -8.68 17.26 -9.65
CA PHE A 349 -9.21 15.89 -9.53
C PHE A 349 -10.71 15.82 -9.82
N VAL A 350 -11.50 16.71 -9.23
CA VAL A 350 -12.98 16.65 -9.32
C VAL A 350 -13.55 17.16 -10.64
N ASN A 351 -12.87 18.11 -11.31
CA ASN A 351 -13.37 18.72 -12.55
C ASN A 351 -12.88 17.99 -13.82
N ASN A 352 -11.73 17.29 -13.77
CA ASN A 352 -11.17 16.65 -14.95
C ASN A 352 -11.50 15.15 -15.08
N GLY A 353 -12.44 14.64 -14.27
CA GLY A 353 -12.81 13.22 -14.34
C GLY A 353 -11.70 12.29 -13.88
N LEU A 354 -10.91 12.72 -12.90
CA LEU A 354 -9.87 11.87 -12.31
C LEU A 354 -10.38 11.07 -11.10
N VAL A 355 -11.66 11.20 -10.75
CA VAL A 355 -12.31 10.46 -9.66
C VAL A 355 -13.52 9.68 -10.17
N ASP A 356 -13.53 8.35 -10.02
CA ASP A 356 -14.71 7.51 -10.23
C ASP A 356 -15.40 7.28 -8.87
N VAL A 357 -16.59 7.84 -8.69
CA VAL A 357 -17.18 8.14 -7.38
C VAL A 357 -18.08 7.03 -6.86
N TYR A 358 -19.10 6.65 -7.64
CA TYR A 358 -20.21 5.86 -7.11
C TYR A 358 -20.02 4.35 -7.28
N THR A 359 -20.70 3.60 -6.41
CA THR A 359 -20.79 2.15 -6.53
C THR A 359 -21.55 1.76 -7.80
N LYS A 360 -21.06 0.73 -8.50
CA LYS A 360 -21.76 0.11 -9.63
C LYS A 360 -21.44 -1.38 -9.73
N LYS A 361 -22.34 -2.13 -10.36
CA LYS A 361 -22.16 -3.57 -10.55
C LYS A 361 -20.89 -3.85 -11.36
N GLY A 362 -20.06 -4.74 -10.85
CA GLY A 362 -18.80 -5.11 -11.50
C GLY A 362 -17.60 -4.24 -11.08
N LYS A 363 -17.82 -3.08 -10.49
CA LYS A 363 -16.76 -2.22 -9.98
C LYS A 363 -16.06 -2.88 -8.77
N ARG A 364 -14.74 -2.74 -8.69
CA ARG A 364 -13.92 -3.18 -7.56
C ARG A 364 -14.41 -2.55 -6.26
N SER A 365 -14.43 -3.33 -5.19
CA SER A 365 -14.74 -2.83 -3.84
C SER A 365 -13.59 -2.01 -3.24
N GLY A 366 -13.89 -1.21 -2.20
CA GLY A 366 -12.94 -0.34 -1.54
C GLY A 366 -12.68 0.97 -2.29
N ALA A 367 -11.61 1.66 -1.93
CA ALA A 367 -11.12 2.87 -2.58
C ALA A 367 -9.63 2.74 -2.84
N PHE A 368 -9.09 3.46 -3.80
CA PHE A 368 -7.66 3.57 -4.05
C PHE A 368 -7.31 4.80 -4.87
N CYS A 369 -6.10 5.26 -4.72
CA CYS A 369 -5.43 6.20 -5.61
C CYS A 369 -4.35 5.45 -6.39
N VAL A 370 -4.19 5.75 -7.69
CA VAL A 370 -3.23 5.08 -8.56
C VAL A 370 -2.54 6.05 -9.50
N HIS A 371 -1.26 5.83 -9.68
CA HIS A 371 -0.42 6.39 -10.73
C HIS A 371 0.51 5.28 -11.25
N ILE A 372 1.07 5.45 -12.44
CA ILE A 372 2.04 4.49 -12.98
C ILE A 372 3.30 5.22 -13.42
N SER A 373 3.21 6.17 -14.35
CA SER A 373 4.34 6.96 -14.81
C SER A 373 4.13 8.46 -14.58
N LYS A 374 5.22 9.21 -14.58
CA LYS A 374 5.19 10.66 -14.37
C LYS A 374 4.37 11.39 -15.44
N SER A 375 4.35 10.88 -16.66
CA SER A 375 3.64 11.47 -17.80
C SER A 375 2.13 11.26 -17.75
N GLN A 376 1.63 10.33 -16.90
CA GLN A 376 0.24 9.93 -16.85
C GLN A 376 -0.54 10.66 -15.76
N PRO A 377 -1.88 10.80 -15.91
CA PRO A 377 -2.74 11.31 -14.84
C PRO A 377 -2.77 10.35 -13.63
N THR A 378 -2.95 10.92 -12.45
CA THR A 378 -3.29 10.16 -11.23
C THR A 378 -4.81 9.99 -11.17
N TYR A 379 -5.30 8.78 -10.93
CA TYR A 379 -6.73 8.49 -10.80
C TYR A 379 -7.08 8.00 -9.40
N ILE A 380 -8.28 8.37 -8.94
CA ILE A 380 -8.87 7.95 -7.66
C ILE A 380 -10.14 7.16 -7.93
N MET A 381 -10.30 6.00 -7.30
CA MET A 381 -11.54 5.22 -7.27
C MET A 381 -12.16 5.27 -5.88
N LEU A 382 -13.44 5.58 -5.82
CA LEU A 382 -14.26 5.54 -4.61
C LEU A 382 -15.43 4.57 -4.79
N ASN A 383 -16.08 4.23 -3.71
CA ASN A 383 -17.39 3.58 -3.66
C ASN A 383 -18.30 4.39 -2.71
N HIS A 384 -18.54 5.65 -3.08
CA HIS A 384 -19.24 6.63 -2.26
C HIS A 384 -20.73 6.28 -2.09
N THR A 385 -21.21 6.24 -0.84
CA THR A 385 -22.56 5.85 -0.44
C THR A 385 -23.26 6.94 0.40
N ASN A 386 -22.74 8.17 0.36
CA ASN A 386 -23.20 9.33 1.10
C ASN A 386 -23.07 9.21 2.63
N LYS A 387 -22.11 8.43 3.11
CA LYS A 387 -21.82 8.29 4.54
C LYS A 387 -20.66 9.19 4.96
N LEU A 388 -20.61 9.55 6.24
CA LEU A 388 -19.48 10.31 6.81
C LEU A 388 -18.13 9.63 6.56
N LYS A 389 -18.08 8.28 6.62
CA LYS A 389 -16.86 7.51 6.31
C LYS A 389 -16.34 7.79 4.89
N ASP A 390 -17.23 8.04 3.94
CA ASP A 390 -16.84 8.30 2.55
C ASP A 390 -16.10 9.63 2.42
N VAL A 391 -16.40 10.62 3.28
CA VAL A 391 -15.68 11.91 3.34
C VAL A 391 -14.23 11.68 3.76
N THR A 392 -14.00 10.91 4.83
CA THR A 392 -12.64 10.63 5.32
C THR A 392 -11.87 9.74 4.34
N THR A 393 -12.54 8.75 3.72
CA THR A 393 -11.94 7.93 2.67
C THR A 393 -11.54 8.78 1.46
N PHE A 394 -12.38 9.71 1.02
CA PHE A 394 -12.04 10.59 -0.09
C PHE A 394 -10.85 11.50 0.25
N ALA A 395 -10.81 12.06 1.45
CA ALA A 395 -9.67 12.85 1.92
C ALA A 395 -8.36 12.03 1.97
N HIS A 396 -8.46 10.75 2.36
CA HIS A 396 -7.35 9.80 2.35
C HIS A 396 -6.80 9.58 0.93
N GLU A 397 -7.65 9.21 -0.02
CA GLU A 397 -7.24 8.99 -1.41
C GLU A 397 -6.72 10.26 -2.09
N LEU A 398 -7.31 11.42 -1.77
CA LEU A 398 -6.79 12.71 -2.21
C LEU A 398 -5.39 12.99 -1.64
N GLY A 399 -5.10 12.55 -0.42
CA GLY A 399 -3.77 12.67 0.15
C GLY A 399 -2.71 11.95 -0.68
N HIS A 400 -3.00 10.72 -1.14
CA HIS A 400 -2.16 10.02 -2.10
C HIS A 400 -2.08 10.77 -3.43
N GLY A 401 -3.22 11.24 -3.96
CA GLY A 401 -3.25 12.00 -5.22
C GLY A 401 -2.41 13.28 -5.16
N ILE A 402 -2.51 14.04 -4.08
CA ILE A 402 -1.70 15.25 -3.84
C ILE A 402 -0.21 14.91 -3.76
N ASN A 403 0.15 13.84 -3.05
CA ASN A 403 1.53 13.37 -2.99
C ASN A 403 2.08 13.08 -4.38
N ASN A 404 1.33 12.33 -5.19
CA ASN A 404 1.73 11.95 -6.54
C ASN A 404 1.89 13.20 -7.44
N GLU A 405 0.93 14.12 -7.41
CA GLU A 405 1.01 15.35 -8.22
C GLU A 405 2.16 16.28 -7.80
N LEU A 406 2.47 16.36 -6.50
CA LEU A 406 3.63 17.11 -6.03
C LEU A 406 4.95 16.42 -6.40
N ALA A 407 5.00 15.08 -6.37
CA ALA A 407 6.18 14.29 -6.74
C ALA A 407 6.52 14.38 -8.24
N LYS A 408 5.60 14.80 -9.13
CA LYS A 408 5.87 15.08 -10.54
C LYS A 408 6.97 16.13 -10.78
N ARG A 409 7.37 16.88 -9.75
CA ARG A 409 8.54 17.77 -9.82
C ARG A 409 9.86 17.01 -9.90
N GLN A 410 9.89 15.75 -9.47
CA GLN A 410 11.07 14.91 -9.50
C GLN A 410 11.38 14.40 -10.92
N HIS A 411 12.59 13.92 -11.08
CA HIS A 411 12.98 13.13 -12.24
C HIS A 411 12.18 11.81 -12.26
N SER A 412 11.95 11.24 -13.43
CA SER A 412 11.14 10.03 -13.58
C SER A 412 11.67 8.86 -12.74
N LEU A 413 12.98 8.75 -12.53
CA LEU A 413 13.59 7.74 -11.67
C LEU A 413 13.37 7.97 -10.17
N TYR A 414 12.80 9.11 -9.77
CA TYR A 414 12.50 9.49 -8.39
C TYR A 414 11.02 9.82 -8.15
N PHE A 415 10.19 9.66 -9.15
CA PHE A 415 8.77 10.03 -9.09
C PHE A 415 7.96 9.17 -8.10
N ASP A 416 8.33 7.94 -7.87
CA ASP A 416 7.61 6.99 -7.02
C ASP A 416 7.62 7.39 -5.52
N THR A 417 6.81 6.72 -4.70
CA THR A 417 6.72 6.92 -3.26
C THR A 417 7.11 5.62 -2.54
N SER A 418 8.05 5.69 -1.60
CA SER A 418 8.43 4.53 -0.79
C SER A 418 7.26 3.99 0.02
N THR A 419 7.11 2.68 0.14
CA THR A 419 6.11 2.03 0.99
C THR A 419 6.16 2.56 2.43
N ALA A 420 7.36 2.84 2.95
CA ALA A 420 7.54 3.40 4.30
C ALA A 420 6.94 4.81 4.48
N THR A 421 6.72 5.56 3.40
CA THR A 421 6.20 6.93 3.42
C THR A 421 4.84 7.09 2.75
N ALA A 422 4.35 6.07 2.07
CA ALA A 422 3.12 6.14 1.26
C ALA A 422 1.90 6.65 2.05
N GLU A 423 1.73 6.18 3.29
CA GLU A 423 0.58 6.53 4.13
C GLU A 423 0.73 7.88 4.87
N VAL A 424 1.85 8.59 4.71
CA VAL A 424 2.04 9.88 5.42
C VAL A 424 1.08 10.95 4.90
N ALA A 425 0.96 11.07 3.58
CA ALA A 425 0.11 12.08 2.96
C ALA A 425 -1.38 11.81 3.19
N SER A 426 -1.80 10.56 2.96
CA SER A 426 -3.20 10.13 3.06
C SER A 426 -3.74 10.33 4.47
N THR A 427 -3.04 9.81 5.48
CA THR A 427 -3.43 9.96 6.89
C THR A 427 -3.31 11.41 7.39
N PHE A 428 -2.37 12.21 6.85
CA PHE A 428 -2.25 13.63 7.17
C PHE A 428 -3.51 14.40 6.75
N MET A 429 -3.96 14.22 5.51
CA MET A 429 -5.13 14.90 4.98
C MET A 429 -6.43 14.41 5.64
N GLU A 430 -6.58 13.10 5.79
CA GLU A 430 -7.73 12.48 6.46
C GLU A 430 -7.93 13.02 7.88
N ASP A 431 -6.85 13.10 8.66
CA ASP A 431 -6.93 13.55 10.06
C ASP A 431 -7.34 15.02 10.20
N PHE A 432 -6.90 15.93 9.30
CA PHE A 432 -7.36 17.32 9.32
C PHE A 432 -8.83 17.45 8.95
N VAL A 433 -9.31 16.68 7.98
CA VAL A 433 -10.74 16.63 7.60
C VAL A 433 -11.58 16.07 8.75
N LEU A 434 -11.11 15.00 9.42
CA LEU A 434 -11.78 14.45 10.59
C LEU A 434 -11.87 15.47 11.74
N GLN A 435 -10.81 16.25 11.98
CA GLN A 435 -10.82 17.31 12.99
C GLN A 435 -11.85 18.40 12.65
N GLU A 436 -11.99 18.78 11.38
CA GLU A 436 -13.01 19.74 10.95
C GLU A 436 -14.42 19.20 11.16
N LEU A 437 -14.65 17.91 10.84
CA LEU A 437 -15.92 17.23 11.13
C LEU A 437 -16.26 17.29 12.63
N MET A 438 -15.28 17.08 13.50
CA MET A 438 -15.48 17.11 14.96
C MET A 438 -15.81 18.50 15.51
N LYS A 439 -15.38 19.60 14.86
CA LYS A 439 -15.70 20.97 15.33
C LYS A 439 -17.20 21.24 15.37
N ASN A 440 -17.94 20.71 14.39
CA ASN A 440 -19.36 20.95 14.19
C ASN A 440 -20.25 19.78 14.65
N ALA A 441 -19.68 18.78 15.31
CA ALA A 441 -20.39 17.62 15.81
C ALA A 441 -20.89 17.87 17.25
N ASP A 442 -22.06 17.30 17.59
CA ASP A 442 -22.50 17.21 18.98
C ASP A 442 -21.60 16.24 19.79
N ASP A 443 -21.82 16.14 21.09
CA ASP A 443 -20.95 15.33 21.96
C ASP A 443 -21.05 13.84 21.67
N GLU A 444 -22.21 13.32 21.23
CA GLU A 444 -22.40 11.92 20.89
C GLU A 444 -21.65 11.57 19.60
N LEU A 445 -21.80 12.39 18.58
CA LEU A 445 -21.08 12.22 17.31
C LEU A 445 -19.56 12.38 17.52
N LYS A 446 -19.12 13.37 18.32
CA LYS A 446 -17.70 13.53 18.68
C LYS A 446 -17.14 12.29 19.34
N LEU A 447 -17.85 11.73 20.32
CA LEU A 447 -17.42 10.50 21.00
C LEU A 447 -17.32 9.35 20.01
N SER A 448 -18.30 9.19 19.14
CA SER A 448 -18.32 8.14 18.10
C SER A 448 -17.13 8.26 17.14
N LEU A 449 -16.82 9.49 16.69
CA LEU A 449 -15.68 9.76 15.81
C LEU A 449 -14.33 9.52 16.51
N ILE A 450 -14.20 9.90 17.79
CA ILE A 450 -12.99 9.65 18.57
C ILE A 450 -12.77 8.14 18.75
N ILE A 451 -13.83 7.38 19.08
CA ILE A 451 -13.73 5.92 19.24
C ILE A 451 -13.35 5.25 17.92
N ALA A 452 -13.96 5.66 16.81
CA ALA A 452 -13.63 5.14 15.49
C ALA A 452 -12.16 5.45 15.10
N LYS A 453 -11.70 6.68 15.37
CA LYS A 453 -10.31 7.07 15.12
C LYS A 453 -9.31 6.34 15.98
N LEU A 454 -9.59 6.13 17.25
CA LEU A 454 -8.74 5.35 18.16
C LEU A 454 -8.68 3.87 17.73
N ASP A 455 -9.80 3.30 17.29
CA ASP A 455 -9.84 1.93 16.76
C ASP A 455 -8.94 1.79 15.52
N ASP A 456 -9.02 2.76 14.61
CA ASP A 456 -8.19 2.82 13.41
C ASP A 456 -6.71 3.01 13.74
N ASP A 457 -6.37 3.95 14.63
CA ASP A 457 -4.99 4.18 15.10
C ASP A 457 -4.39 2.92 15.75
N ILE A 458 -5.15 2.22 16.59
CA ILE A 458 -4.73 0.97 17.23
C ILE A 458 -4.56 -0.14 16.19
N SER A 459 -5.48 -0.22 15.23
CA SER A 459 -5.38 -1.20 14.14
C SER A 459 -4.15 -0.96 13.27
N SER A 460 -3.90 0.29 12.90
CA SER A 460 -2.81 0.67 11.97
C SER A 460 -1.44 0.72 12.63
N ILE A 461 -1.33 1.05 13.92
CA ILE A 461 -0.06 1.11 14.62
C ILE A 461 0.20 -0.18 15.41
N ILE A 462 -0.67 -0.49 16.36
CA ILE A 462 -0.38 -1.50 17.38
C ILE A 462 -0.61 -2.91 16.86
N ARG A 463 -1.77 -3.15 16.22
CA ARG A 463 -2.09 -4.46 15.63
C ARG A 463 -1.11 -4.82 14.50
N GLN A 464 -0.70 -3.86 13.67
CA GLN A 464 0.26 -4.14 12.58
C GLN A 464 1.63 -4.48 13.13
N ILE A 465 2.09 -3.84 14.20
CA ILE A 465 3.34 -4.22 14.86
C ILE A 465 3.23 -5.58 15.58
N ALA A 466 2.08 -5.90 16.16
CA ALA A 466 1.85 -7.25 16.67
C ALA A 466 1.87 -8.29 15.53
N GLY A 467 1.33 -7.93 14.36
CA GLY A 467 1.43 -8.73 13.13
C GLY A 467 2.86 -8.91 12.63
N TYR A 468 3.65 -7.85 12.63
CA TYR A 468 5.07 -7.93 12.28
C TYR A 468 5.84 -8.88 13.22
N ASN A 469 5.58 -8.78 14.54
CA ASN A 469 6.19 -9.69 15.52
C ASN A 469 5.74 -11.15 15.29
N PHE A 470 4.48 -11.37 14.95
CA PHE A 470 3.96 -12.69 14.58
C PHE A 470 4.67 -13.24 13.33
N GLU A 471 4.74 -12.46 12.27
CA GLU A 471 5.36 -12.84 11.01
C GLU A 471 6.85 -13.17 11.20
N LYS A 472 7.56 -12.36 11.99
CA LYS A 472 8.97 -12.58 12.31
C LYS A 472 9.17 -13.92 13.03
N GLU A 473 8.42 -14.20 14.10
CA GLU A 473 8.53 -15.46 14.84
C GLU A 473 8.07 -16.65 13.99
N LEU A 474 7.06 -16.47 13.13
CA LEU A 474 6.61 -17.51 12.19
C LEU A 474 7.73 -17.92 11.23
N HIS A 475 8.42 -16.97 10.61
CA HIS A 475 9.56 -17.24 9.74
C HIS A 475 10.75 -17.86 10.49
N GLU A 476 11.06 -17.39 11.71
CA GLU A 476 12.13 -17.96 12.54
C GLU A 476 11.82 -19.42 12.90
N LYS A 477 10.62 -19.70 13.39
CA LYS A 477 10.20 -21.08 13.74
C LYS A 477 10.16 -22.02 12.55
N PHE A 478 9.69 -21.53 11.39
CA PHE A 478 9.72 -22.31 10.17
C PHE A 478 11.16 -22.67 9.75
N ARG A 479 12.10 -21.74 9.84
CA ARG A 479 13.52 -21.98 9.51
C ARG A 479 14.18 -22.98 10.45
N GLU A 480 13.80 -22.99 11.72
CA GLU A 480 14.27 -23.95 12.70
C GLU A 480 13.71 -25.36 12.44
N LYS A 481 12.42 -25.47 12.12
CA LYS A 481 11.69 -26.75 12.11
C LYS A 481 11.45 -27.33 10.71
N GLY A 482 11.37 -26.50 9.69
CA GLY A 482 11.11 -26.89 8.30
C GLY A 482 9.62 -27.04 7.94
N PHE A 483 8.71 -27.08 8.93
CA PHE A 483 7.27 -27.13 8.74
C PHE A 483 6.56 -26.68 10.02
N LEU A 484 5.45 -25.97 9.87
CA LEU A 484 4.59 -25.56 10.99
C LEU A 484 3.17 -26.05 10.77
N SER A 485 2.62 -26.74 11.75
CA SER A 485 1.20 -27.14 11.71
C SER A 485 0.29 -25.93 11.91
N LYS A 486 -0.97 -26.05 11.45
CA LYS A 486 -2.01 -25.02 11.68
C LYS A 486 -2.16 -24.68 13.18
N ASP A 487 -2.03 -25.66 14.07
CA ASP A 487 -2.14 -25.45 15.52
C ASP A 487 -0.95 -24.64 16.06
N GLU A 488 0.27 -24.87 15.54
CA GLU A 488 1.43 -24.09 15.92
C GLU A 488 1.34 -22.66 15.40
N ILE A 489 0.89 -22.47 14.15
CA ILE A 489 0.65 -21.17 13.56
C ILE A 489 -0.44 -20.42 14.35
N GLY A 490 -1.56 -21.10 14.67
CA GLY A 490 -2.65 -20.55 15.48
C GLY A 490 -2.19 -20.11 16.87
N LYS A 491 -1.36 -20.92 17.55
CA LYS A 491 -0.78 -20.56 18.85
C LYS A 491 0.13 -19.33 18.77
N LEU A 492 0.98 -19.23 17.73
CA LEU A 492 1.82 -18.05 17.51
C LEU A 492 0.95 -16.82 17.25
N PHE A 493 -0.09 -16.95 16.42
CA PHE A 493 -1.02 -15.88 16.12
C PHE A 493 -1.70 -15.36 17.39
N LEU A 494 -2.30 -16.26 18.21
CA LEU A 494 -2.92 -15.88 19.47
C LEU A 494 -1.95 -15.24 20.46
N LYS A 495 -0.71 -15.72 20.54
CA LYS A 495 0.34 -15.12 21.38
C LYS A 495 0.54 -13.65 21.05
N HIS A 496 0.73 -13.33 19.76
CA HIS A 496 1.01 -11.96 19.35
C HIS A 496 -0.23 -11.07 19.37
N MET A 497 -1.39 -11.57 18.97
CA MET A 497 -2.64 -10.81 19.05
C MET A 497 -3.03 -10.57 20.52
N GLY A 498 -2.96 -11.55 21.39
CA GLY A 498 -3.23 -11.40 22.82
C GLY A 498 -2.30 -10.39 23.51
N SER A 499 -1.07 -10.23 23.01
CA SER A 499 -0.08 -9.33 23.61
C SER A 499 -0.53 -7.87 23.64
N TYR A 500 -1.32 -7.41 22.66
CA TYR A 500 -1.81 -6.03 22.62
C TYR A 500 -3.28 -5.90 23.08
N LEU A 501 -4.07 -6.97 23.00
CA LEU A 501 -5.48 -6.95 23.38
C LEU A 501 -5.67 -6.91 24.90
N GLY A 502 -4.85 -7.64 25.65
CA GLY A 502 -4.90 -7.70 27.11
C GLY A 502 -6.12 -8.46 27.65
N ASP A 503 -6.43 -8.26 28.94
CA ASP A 503 -7.41 -9.06 29.67
C ASP A 503 -8.87 -8.75 29.34
N TYR A 504 -9.13 -7.62 28.66
CA TYR A 504 -10.48 -7.17 28.30
C TYR A 504 -10.97 -7.70 26.94
N VAL A 505 -10.14 -8.45 26.23
CA VAL A 505 -10.53 -9.17 25.02
C VAL A 505 -10.20 -10.64 25.21
N GLU A 506 -11.20 -11.48 25.14
CA GLU A 506 -11.05 -12.92 25.19
C GLU A 506 -10.63 -13.46 23.83
N LEU A 507 -9.61 -14.31 23.82
CA LEU A 507 -9.21 -15.06 22.63
C LEU A 507 -10.17 -16.25 22.46
N SER A 508 -11.39 -15.91 22.00
CA SER A 508 -12.50 -16.86 21.88
C SER A 508 -12.20 -17.97 20.86
N PRO A 509 -12.81 -19.18 21.00
CA PRO A 509 -12.62 -20.28 20.06
C PRO A 509 -12.86 -19.87 18.60
N GLY A 510 -11.99 -20.31 17.71
CA GLY A 510 -11.98 -19.93 16.28
C GLY A 510 -11.08 -18.74 15.97
N SER A 511 -10.71 -17.92 16.96
CA SER A 511 -9.80 -16.79 16.76
C SER A 511 -8.38 -17.23 16.40
N GLU A 512 -7.97 -18.45 16.78
CA GLU A 512 -6.69 -19.04 16.40
C GLU A 512 -6.51 -19.19 14.89
N ASN A 513 -7.60 -19.24 14.12
CA ASN A 513 -7.58 -19.41 12.68
C ASN A 513 -7.72 -18.10 11.88
N TRP A 514 -7.80 -16.94 12.54
CA TRP A 514 -7.93 -15.66 11.82
C TRP A 514 -6.70 -15.29 10.97
N TRP A 515 -5.56 -15.91 11.17
CA TRP A 515 -4.40 -15.80 10.29
C TRP A 515 -4.69 -16.31 8.87
N VAL A 516 -5.63 -17.24 8.69
CA VAL A 516 -6.05 -17.78 7.40
C VAL A 516 -6.54 -16.66 6.46
N TYR A 517 -7.35 -15.74 7.01
CA TYR A 517 -7.86 -14.59 6.29
C TYR A 517 -6.84 -13.44 6.17
N TRP A 518 -5.87 -13.34 7.08
CA TRP A 518 -4.97 -12.19 7.12
C TRP A 518 -3.87 -12.26 6.06
N HIS A 519 -4.16 -11.65 4.90
CA HIS A 519 -3.32 -11.73 3.70
C HIS A 519 -1.92 -11.11 3.86
N HIS A 520 -1.75 -10.12 4.74
CA HIS A 520 -0.51 -9.35 4.90
C HIS A 520 0.76 -10.20 5.07
N MET A 521 0.71 -11.29 5.82
CA MET A 521 1.88 -12.15 6.07
C MET A 521 2.38 -12.91 4.82
N ARG A 522 1.62 -12.86 3.72
CA ARG A 522 1.99 -13.44 2.43
C ARG A 522 2.82 -12.47 1.57
N LEU A 523 2.89 -11.19 1.99
CA LEU A 523 3.54 -10.08 1.26
C LEU A 523 4.84 -9.61 1.94
N TYR A 524 5.37 -10.39 2.84
CA TYR A 524 6.67 -10.26 3.51
C TYR A 524 6.95 -8.89 4.15
N PHE A 525 6.69 -8.81 5.46
CA PHE A 525 7.20 -7.79 6.38
C PHE A 525 6.86 -6.32 6.09
N TYR A 526 5.92 -6.00 5.20
CA TYR A 526 5.64 -4.60 4.87
C TYR A 526 4.77 -3.88 5.91
N VAL A 527 4.10 -4.63 6.81
CA VAL A 527 3.08 -4.07 7.73
C VAL A 527 3.61 -3.04 8.73
N TYR A 528 4.93 -2.96 8.98
CA TYR A 528 5.50 -1.90 9.81
C TYR A 528 5.30 -0.51 9.19
N SER A 529 5.15 -0.42 7.88
CA SER A 529 4.97 0.83 7.14
C SER A 529 3.69 1.57 7.54
N TYR A 530 2.63 0.86 7.89
CA TYR A 530 1.41 1.46 8.44
C TYR A 530 1.69 2.23 9.74
N ALA A 531 2.41 1.59 10.67
CA ALA A 531 2.77 2.22 11.93
C ALA A 531 3.70 3.42 11.72
N SER A 532 4.73 3.30 10.86
CA SER A 532 5.65 4.40 10.57
C SER A 532 4.94 5.57 9.90
N GLY A 533 4.17 5.30 8.85
CA GLY A 533 3.43 6.33 8.11
C GLY A 533 2.50 7.13 9.00
N LEU A 534 1.67 6.46 9.81
CA LEU A 534 0.72 7.14 10.71
C LEU A 534 1.41 7.91 11.84
N LEU A 535 2.46 7.35 12.45
CA LEU A 535 3.19 8.05 13.53
C LEU A 535 3.89 9.32 13.01
N ILE A 536 4.47 9.26 11.80
CA ILE A 536 5.09 10.40 11.15
C ILE A 536 4.03 11.43 10.78
N SER A 537 2.92 11.01 10.18
CA SER A 537 1.79 11.89 9.87
C SER A 537 1.34 12.67 11.11
N LYS A 538 1.15 12.00 12.26
CA LYS A 538 0.77 12.66 13.52
C LYS A 538 1.84 13.63 14.01
N ALA A 539 3.11 13.32 13.84
CA ALA A 539 4.20 14.24 14.21
C ALA A 539 4.20 15.50 13.32
N LEU A 540 3.97 15.33 12.01
CA LEU A 540 3.86 16.46 11.07
C LEU A 540 2.63 17.33 11.36
N GLN A 541 1.47 16.71 11.64
CA GLN A 541 0.24 17.42 12.00
C GLN A 541 0.47 18.29 13.26
N ARG A 542 1.14 17.75 14.28
CA ARG A 542 1.48 18.51 15.48
C ARG A 542 2.34 19.72 15.13
N LYS A 543 3.39 19.54 14.31
CA LYS A 543 4.27 20.63 13.89
C LYS A 543 3.52 21.72 13.09
N VAL A 544 2.58 21.34 12.22
CA VAL A 544 1.73 22.29 11.47
C VAL A 544 0.81 23.06 12.41
N LYS A 545 0.20 22.41 13.42
CA LYS A 545 -0.64 23.08 14.44
C LYS A 545 0.15 24.07 15.30
N GLU A 546 1.37 23.70 15.70
CA GLU A 546 2.28 24.56 16.46
C GLU A 546 2.80 25.74 15.62
N ASN A 547 3.03 25.51 14.32
CA ASN A 547 3.50 26.50 13.36
C ASN A 547 2.91 26.26 11.96
N PRO A 548 1.84 26.98 11.57
CA PRO A 548 1.21 26.80 10.25
C PRO A 548 2.16 26.91 9.05
N LYS A 549 3.24 27.72 9.15
CA LYS A 549 4.24 27.83 8.08
C LYS A 549 5.01 26.51 7.84
N PHE A 550 4.93 25.55 8.76
CA PHE A 550 5.55 24.25 8.61
C PHE A 550 4.95 23.45 7.43
N ILE A 551 3.76 23.83 6.94
CA ILE A 551 3.14 23.23 5.77
C ILE A 551 4.04 23.29 4.52
N GLU A 552 4.88 24.31 4.37
CA GLU A 552 5.85 24.38 3.27
C GLU A 552 6.87 23.23 3.33
N LYS A 553 7.30 22.85 4.52
CA LYS A 553 8.16 21.67 4.68
C LYS A 553 7.42 20.38 4.34
N VAL A 554 6.14 20.27 4.73
CA VAL A 554 5.30 19.11 4.37
C VAL A 554 5.18 19.01 2.85
N LYS A 555 4.87 20.11 2.13
CA LYS A 555 4.83 20.11 0.65
C LYS A 555 6.16 19.68 0.04
N ASN A 556 7.26 20.18 0.57
CA ASN A 556 8.59 19.76 0.11
C ASN A 556 8.82 18.27 0.32
N PHE A 557 8.47 17.73 1.48
CA PHE A 557 8.53 16.29 1.77
C PHE A 557 7.69 15.48 0.75
N LEU A 558 6.44 15.84 0.54
CA LEU A 558 5.54 15.17 -0.41
C LEU A 558 6.02 15.27 -1.86
N SER A 559 6.86 16.25 -2.19
CA SER A 559 7.44 16.41 -3.53
C SER A 559 8.76 15.68 -3.73
N MET A 560 9.32 15.02 -2.70
CA MET A 560 10.63 14.37 -2.79
C MET A 560 10.61 13.03 -3.54
N GLY A 561 9.45 12.36 -3.61
CA GLY A 561 9.39 11.01 -4.16
C GLY A 561 10.40 10.09 -3.46
N ILE A 562 11.18 9.33 -4.22
CA ILE A 562 12.25 8.46 -3.73
C ILE A 562 13.65 9.03 -4.00
N SER A 563 13.80 10.36 -4.06
CA SER A 563 15.10 11.01 -4.31
C SER A 563 16.07 10.96 -3.13
N LYS A 564 15.57 10.61 -1.95
CA LYS A 564 16.32 10.40 -0.71
C LYS A 564 15.72 9.21 0.05
N SER A 565 16.51 8.61 0.94
CA SER A 565 15.97 7.60 1.86
C SER A 565 14.90 8.20 2.79
N PRO A 566 13.93 7.41 3.26
CA PRO A 566 12.95 7.87 4.25
C PRO A 566 13.59 8.51 5.48
N GLU A 567 14.70 7.95 5.97
CA GLU A 567 15.43 8.52 7.12
C GLU A 567 15.99 9.92 6.85
N GLU A 568 16.55 10.14 5.65
CA GLU A 568 17.06 11.45 5.23
C GLU A 568 15.92 12.45 5.08
N MET A 569 14.81 12.04 4.47
CA MET A 569 13.61 12.87 4.31
C MET A 569 13.04 13.32 5.66
N PHE A 570 12.94 12.42 6.64
CA PHE A 570 12.43 12.75 7.97
C PHE A 570 13.39 13.65 8.76
N ARG A 571 14.69 13.43 8.60
CA ARG A 571 15.71 14.30 9.21
C ARG A 571 15.60 15.74 8.68
N ASP A 572 15.38 15.93 7.38
CA ASP A 572 15.17 17.24 6.76
C ASP A 572 13.91 17.94 7.31
N MET A 573 12.91 17.16 7.73
CA MET A 573 11.70 17.64 8.40
C MET A 573 11.91 17.94 9.90
N GLY A 574 13.09 17.63 10.45
CA GLY A 574 13.35 17.72 11.89
C GLY A 574 12.57 16.67 12.69
N VAL A 575 12.35 15.49 12.10
CA VAL A 575 11.82 14.29 12.76
C VAL A 575 12.95 13.30 12.88
N GLU A 576 13.39 13.01 14.10
CA GLU A 576 14.42 12.00 14.36
C GLU A 576 13.76 10.63 14.56
N LEU A 577 14.26 9.63 13.83
CA LEU A 577 13.80 8.24 13.91
C LEU A 577 14.72 7.43 14.86
N ASN A 578 14.90 7.91 16.11
CA ASN A 578 15.76 7.26 17.10
C ASN A 578 14.97 6.39 18.08
#